data_fbbf85adebd973ca2a79006715682ff8
#
_entry.id   fbbf85adebd973ca2a79006715682ff8
#
_cell.length_a   1.000
_cell.length_b   1.000
_cell.length_c   1.000
_cell.angle_alpha   90.00
_cell.angle_beta   90.00
_cell.angle_gamma   90.00
#
_symmetry.space_group_name_H-M   'P 1'
#
loop_
_entity.id
_entity.type
_entity.pdbx_description
1 polymer ?
#
loop_
_entity_poly.entity_id
_entity_poly.type
_entity_poly.pdbx_seq_one_letter_code
_entity_poly.pdbx_strand_id
1 'polypeptide(L)'
;MSNTDTEQDNLNNILSEELIRKISSDKNEPGWMLEKRVEAFSLFENARLPTWGPSLEELDLRNISYYIPPNVDEKKSWAEVPQEIKDTFDKLGIPKAEHEYLGGVGAQYDSGIVYHRIKDSLAKIGVVFENMDTAVQKYPELVQKYFMTDCVPITDHTFTKLHGAVWSGGTFIYIPKGVKVTMPLQAYFRMNAPSAGQFEHTLIIADEGSEVEYIEGCSAPKYTASSLHAGCVEIIVMKNAKVKYISVENWSKNTYNLNTKKALVYEGGEINWVNGNMGSRVTMLYPTSLLLGDNSKSESMGIVFAGNNQHQDTGSKVIHMGKNTSSVIRSKSVSREGGIANYRGLVQVTKKADNAKSFVGCDALILDSKSVSNTWPMSKIQNKNANVTHEATVGKIGDKELF
;
A
#
# COMPACT_ATOMS: atom_id res chain seq x y z
N MET A 1 -36.69 -5.30 -11.19
CA MET A 1 -35.35 -5.43 -11.79
C MET A 1 -35.25 -6.84 -12.32
N SER A 2 -35.02 -7.03 -13.61
CA SER A 2 -35.10 -8.32 -14.27
C SER A 2 -33.79 -9.10 -14.05
N ASN A 3 -33.87 -10.43 -13.99
CA ASN A 3 -32.68 -11.32 -13.90
C ASN A 3 -31.63 -11.08 -15.02
N THR A 4 -31.99 -10.42 -16.10
CA THR A 4 -31.12 -10.05 -17.21
C THR A 4 -30.16 -8.91 -16.89
N ASP A 5 -30.54 -7.95 -16.05
CA ASP A 5 -29.69 -6.82 -15.66
C ASP A 5 -28.57 -7.28 -14.70
N THR A 6 -28.88 -8.24 -13.81
CA THR A 6 -27.89 -8.81 -12.88
C THR A 6 -26.88 -9.77 -13.53
N GLU A 7 -27.28 -10.49 -14.57
CA GLU A 7 -26.34 -11.34 -15.35
C GLU A 7 -25.45 -10.50 -16.27
N GLN A 8 -25.94 -9.42 -16.83
CA GLN A 8 -25.18 -8.51 -17.68
C GLN A 8 -24.18 -7.67 -16.88
N ASP A 9 -24.56 -7.24 -15.65
CA ASP A 9 -23.64 -6.60 -14.70
C ASP A 9 -22.52 -7.54 -14.21
N ASN A 10 -22.82 -8.82 -13.99
CA ASN A 10 -21.81 -9.81 -13.61
C ASN A 10 -20.81 -10.11 -14.74
N LEU A 11 -21.26 -10.18 -16.01
CA LEU A 11 -20.37 -10.36 -17.15
C LEU A 11 -19.46 -9.16 -17.39
N ASN A 12 -19.92 -7.95 -17.09
CA ASN A 12 -19.14 -6.71 -17.23
C ASN A 12 -18.03 -6.54 -16.17
N ASN A 13 -17.99 -7.37 -15.12
CA ASN A 13 -16.99 -7.31 -14.06
C ASN A 13 -15.95 -8.45 -14.10
N ILE A 14 -16.07 -9.39 -15.05
CA ILE A 14 -15.05 -10.42 -15.26
C ILE A 14 -13.81 -9.78 -15.86
N LEU A 15 -12.65 -10.11 -15.33
CA LEU A 15 -11.37 -9.59 -15.81
C LEU A 15 -11.16 -9.97 -17.29
N SER A 16 -11.16 -8.97 -18.16
CA SER A 16 -11.06 -9.10 -19.60
C SER A 16 -10.48 -7.83 -20.22
N GLU A 17 -9.98 -7.90 -21.44
CA GLU A 17 -9.52 -6.70 -22.16
C GLU A 17 -10.65 -5.68 -22.37
N GLU A 18 -11.89 -6.13 -22.52
CA GLU A 18 -13.07 -5.26 -22.63
C GLU A 18 -13.28 -4.45 -21.35
N LEU A 19 -13.19 -5.09 -20.16
CA LEU A 19 -13.23 -4.39 -18.88
C LEU A 19 -12.09 -3.38 -18.76
N ILE A 20 -10.88 -3.74 -19.17
CA ILE A 20 -9.71 -2.85 -19.14
C ILE A 20 -9.95 -1.58 -19.97
N ARG A 21 -10.46 -1.75 -21.20
CA ARG A 21 -10.81 -0.63 -22.09
C ARG A 21 -11.97 0.21 -21.54
N LYS A 22 -12.94 -0.44 -20.90
CA LYS A 22 -14.05 0.25 -20.21
C LYS A 22 -13.53 1.11 -19.06
N ILE A 23 -12.67 0.59 -18.19
CA ILE A 23 -12.07 1.38 -17.07
C ILE A 23 -11.37 2.63 -17.61
N SER A 24 -10.55 2.47 -18.64
CA SER A 24 -9.82 3.58 -19.26
C SER A 24 -10.74 4.62 -19.88
N SER A 25 -11.81 4.17 -20.57
CA SER A 25 -12.83 5.04 -21.16
C SER A 25 -13.62 5.80 -20.11
N ASP A 26 -14.12 5.12 -19.06
CA ASP A 26 -14.89 5.73 -17.97
C ASP A 26 -14.09 6.84 -17.26
N LYS A 27 -12.77 6.67 -17.17
CA LYS A 27 -11.83 7.62 -16.55
C LYS A 27 -11.27 8.67 -17.51
N ASN A 28 -11.63 8.64 -18.80
CA ASN A 28 -11.10 9.51 -19.86
C ASN A 28 -9.56 9.54 -19.87
N GLU A 29 -8.92 8.38 -19.73
CA GLU A 29 -7.47 8.27 -19.64
C GLU A 29 -6.78 8.57 -20.99
N PRO A 30 -5.54 9.14 -20.96
CA PRO A 30 -4.74 9.31 -22.15
C PRO A 30 -4.30 7.95 -22.72
N GLY A 31 -4.05 7.90 -24.04
CA GLY A 31 -3.73 6.65 -24.75
C GLY A 31 -2.58 5.85 -24.15
N TRP A 32 -1.52 6.52 -23.65
CA TRP A 32 -0.39 5.85 -23.01
C TRP A 32 -0.78 5.06 -21.75
N MET A 33 -1.83 5.51 -21.01
CA MET A 33 -2.31 4.78 -19.84
C MET A 33 -3.08 3.52 -20.26
N LEU A 34 -3.93 3.63 -21.29
CA LEU A 34 -4.60 2.46 -21.86
C LEU A 34 -3.59 1.42 -22.37
N GLU A 35 -2.55 1.86 -23.10
CA GLU A 35 -1.48 0.97 -23.57
C GLU A 35 -0.81 0.23 -22.39
N LYS A 36 -0.46 0.94 -21.31
CA LYS A 36 0.11 0.34 -20.10
C LYS A 36 -0.84 -0.66 -19.45
N ARG A 37 -2.14 -0.39 -19.38
CA ARG A 37 -3.15 -1.32 -18.84
C ARG A 37 -3.22 -2.61 -19.66
N VAL A 38 -3.32 -2.48 -20.99
CA VAL A 38 -3.40 -3.64 -21.89
C VAL A 38 -2.13 -4.48 -21.84
N GLU A 39 -0.95 -3.85 -21.79
CA GLU A 39 0.33 -4.55 -21.58
C GLU A 39 0.34 -5.31 -20.26
N ALA A 40 -0.05 -4.66 -19.16
CA ALA A 40 -0.11 -5.28 -17.84
C ALA A 40 -1.10 -6.46 -17.79
N PHE A 41 -2.25 -6.35 -18.45
CA PHE A 41 -3.22 -7.42 -18.56
C PHE A 41 -2.65 -8.62 -19.32
N SER A 42 -2.05 -8.41 -20.49
CA SER A 42 -1.42 -9.48 -21.28
C SER A 42 -0.31 -10.22 -20.48
N LEU A 43 0.45 -9.48 -19.68
CA LEU A 43 1.45 -10.08 -18.78
C LEU A 43 0.79 -10.86 -17.62
N PHE A 44 -0.37 -10.43 -17.15
CA PHE A 44 -1.10 -11.09 -16.07
C PHE A 44 -1.73 -12.42 -16.53
N GLU A 45 -2.30 -12.49 -17.72
CA GLU A 45 -2.91 -13.71 -18.26
C GLU A 45 -1.94 -14.91 -18.25
N ASN A 46 -0.66 -14.65 -18.44
CA ASN A 46 0.41 -15.65 -18.42
C ASN A 46 1.09 -15.80 -17.06
N ALA A 47 0.64 -15.07 -16.03
CA ALA A 47 1.25 -15.09 -14.72
C ALA A 47 0.71 -16.24 -13.85
N ARG A 48 1.55 -16.72 -12.93
CA ARG A 48 1.16 -17.68 -11.92
C ARG A 48 1.13 -17.02 -10.55
N LEU A 49 0.19 -17.43 -9.71
CA LEU A 49 0.19 -17.03 -8.31
C LEU A 49 1.46 -17.54 -7.61
N PRO A 50 1.97 -16.80 -6.61
CA PRO A 50 3.11 -17.25 -5.84
C PRO A 50 2.78 -18.55 -5.10
N THR A 51 3.74 -19.47 -5.09
CA THR A 51 3.64 -20.76 -4.39
C THR A 51 4.35 -20.74 -3.04
N TRP A 52 4.89 -19.59 -2.65
CA TRP A 52 5.54 -19.34 -1.37
C TRP A 52 4.68 -18.40 -0.51
N GLY A 53 4.88 -18.43 0.81
CA GLY A 53 4.10 -17.64 1.75
C GLY A 53 2.77 -18.30 2.13
N PRO A 54 1.74 -17.53 2.48
CA PRO A 54 0.39 -18.03 2.76
C PRO A 54 -0.25 -18.70 1.54
N SER A 55 -1.09 -19.70 1.77
CA SER A 55 -1.88 -20.30 0.68
C SER A 55 -2.86 -19.28 0.10
N LEU A 56 -2.90 -19.20 -1.23
CA LEU A 56 -3.85 -18.42 -2.02
C LEU A 56 -4.84 -19.30 -2.77
N GLU A 57 -4.92 -20.60 -2.48
CA GLU A 57 -5.77 -21.57 -3.18
C GLU A 57 -7.26 -21.25 -3.07
N GLU A 58 -7.68 -20.63 -1.97
CA GLU A 58 -9.08 -20.24 -1.77
C GLU A 58 -9.41 -18.84 -2.31
N LEU A 59 -8.44 -18.15 -2.91
CA LEU A 59 -8.67 -16.88 -3.61
C LEU A 59 -9.18 -17.16 -5.03
N ASP A 60 -10.48 -17.12 -5.22
CA ASP A 60 -11.06 -17.25 -6.56
C ASP A 60 -11.10 -15.90 -7.28
N LEU A 61 -10.10 -15.66 -8.12
CA LEU A 61 -9.97 -14.43 -8.91
C LEU A 61 -11.12 -14.24 -9.92
N ARG A 62 -11.86 -15.30 -10.29
CA ARG A 62 -12.99 -15.18 -11.22
C ARG A 62 -14.23 -14.57 -10.56
N ASN A 63 -14.31 -14.62 -9.23
CA ASN A 63 -15.41 -14.07 -8.45
C ASN A 63 -15.09 -12.71 -7.83
N ILE A 64 -13.99 -12.07 -8.23
CA ILE A 64 -13.66 -10.71 -7.81
C ILE A 64 -14.27 -9.70 -8.78
N SER A 65 -14.94 -8.69 -8.23
CA SER A 65 -15.38 -7.52 -8.98
C SER A 65 -14.21 -6.54 -9.10
N TYR A 66 -13.60 -6.44 -10.27
CA TYR A 66 -12.36 -5.67 -10.48
C TYR A 66 -12.57 -4.16 -10.59
N TYR A 67 -13.79 -3.72 -10.91
CA TYR A 67 -14.12 -2.31 -11.04
C TYR A 67 -15.56 -2.04 -10.60
N ILE A 68 -15.71 -1.24 -9.59
CA ILE A 68 -17.00 -0.79 -9.05
C ILE A 68 -16.97 0.73 -9.05
N PRO A 69 -17.48 1.39 -10.13
CA PRO A 69 -17.49 2.84 -10.19
C PRO A 69 -18.35 3.41 -9.03
N PRO A 70 -17.96 4.54 -8.46
CA PRO A 70 -18.77 5.16 -7.41
C PRO A 70 -20.09 5.67 -8.00
N ASN A 71 -21.16 5.52 -7.24
CA ASN A 71 -22.48 6.10 -7.59
C ASN A 71 -22.56 7.62 -7.29
N VAL A 72 -21.44 8.23 -6.95
CA VAL A 72 -21.36 9.62 -6.48
C VAL A 72 -20.12 10.29 -7.06
N ASP A 73 -20.28 11.48 -7.62
CA ASP A 73 -19.15 12.31 -8.05
C ASP A 73 -18.30 12.77 -6.87
N GLU A 74 -17.01 12.96 -7.10
CA GLU A 74 -16.09 13.53 -6.12
C GLU A 74 -16.59 14.89 -5.59
N LYS A 75 -16.64 15.05 -4.28
CA LYS A 75 -17.07 16.26 -3.58
C LYS A 75 -15.85 16.99 -2.98
N LYS A 76 -15.88 18.31 -3.04
CA LYS A 76 -14.85 19.18 -2.44
C LYS A 76 -15.22 19.60 -1.01
N SER A 77 -16.48 19.48 -0.63
CA SER A 77 -16.96 19.76 0.70
C SER A 77 -17.55 18.50 1.33
N TRP A 78 -17.15 18.19 2.55
CA TRP A 78 -17.72 17.08 3.31
C TRP A 78 -19.25 17.21 3.48
N ALA A 79 -19.77 18.43 3.52
CA ALA A 79 -21.22 18.68 3.62
C ALA A 79 -22.01 18.10 2.44
N GLU A 80 -21.39 18.00 1.25
CA GLU A 80 -22.02 17.52 0.01
C GLU A 80 -21.95 16.01 -0.17
N VAL A 81 -21.14 15.30 0.63
CA VAL A 81 -21.01 13.84 0.59
C VAL A 81 -22.32 13.21 1.07
N PRO A 82 -22.84 12.15 0.42
CA PRO A 82 -24.07 11.46 0.87
C PRO A 82 -23.98 10.98 2.31
N GLN A 83 -25.13 11.03 3.01
CA GLN A 83 -25.18 10.73 4.45
C GLN A 83 -24.72 9.30 4.77
N GLU A 84 -25.06 8.32 3.95
CA GLU A 84 -24.64 6.92 4.13
C GLU A 84 -23.12 6.76 4.14
N ILE A 85 -22.44 7.49 3.26
CA ILE A 85 -20.96 7.52 3.20
C ILE A 85 -20.43 8.27 4.43
N LYS A 86 -21.01 9.43 4.78
CA LYS A 86 -20.66 10.19 5.98
C LYS A 86 -20.69 9.33 7.24
N ASP A 87 -21.82 8.63 7.46
CA ASP A 87 -22.01 7.77 8.63
C ASP A 87 -20.92 6.69 8.75
N THR A 88 -20.42 6.23 7.62
CA THR A 88 -19.32 5.26 7.57
C THR A 88 -18.00 5.91 8.00
N PHE A 89 -17.66 7.07 7.45
CA PHE A 89 -16.42 7.77 7.76
C PHE A 89 -16.44 8.47 9.12
N ASP A 90 -17.61 8.98 9.57
CA ASP A 90 -17.79 9.56 10.91
C ASP A 90 -17.48 8.57 12.03
N LYS A 91 -17.91 7.30 11.87
CA LYS A 91 -17.57 6.22 12.80
C LYS A 91 -16.06 5.98 12.91
N LEU A 92 -15.30 6.38 11.90
CA LEU A 92 -13.84 6.27 11.83
C LEU A 92 -13.15 7.55 12.34
N GLY A 93 -13.88 8.60 12.67
CA GLY A 93 -13.37 9.85 13.24
C GLY A 93 -12.69 10.79 12.26
N ILE A 94 -12.78 10.54 10.93
CA ILE A 94 -12.08 11.31 9.88
C ILE A 94 -12.47 12.80 9.86
N PRO A 95 -13.76 13.19 9.90
CA PRO A 95 -14.15 14.61 9.81
C PRO A 95 -13.57 15.49 10.91
N LYS A 96 -13.47 14.97 12.12
CA LYS A 96 -12.88 15.71 13.25
C LYS A 96 -11.39 15.98 13.06
N ALA A 97 -10.65 14.98 12.57
CA ALA A 97 -9.22 15.09 12.30
C ALA A 97 -8.92 16.07 11.15
N GLU A 98 -9.78 16.14 10.13
CA GLU A 98 -9.61 17.05 8.98
C GLU A 98 -9.53 18.51 9.40
N HIS A 99 -10.41 18.93 10.32
CA HIS A 99 -10.52 20.34 10.69
C HIS A 99 -9.35 20.84 11.55
N GLU A 100 -8.76 19.99 12.34
CA GLU A 100 -7.81 20.39 13.39
C GLU A 100 -6.35 20.08 13.04
N TYR A 101 -6.07 18.87 12.52
CA TYR A 101 -4.70 18.32 12.50
C TYR A 101 -4.14 18.00 11.11
N LEU A 102 -4.96 17.95 10.06
CA LEU A 102 -4.53 17.48 8.74
C LEU A 102 -4.32 18.63 7.73
N GLY A 103 -3.31 18.47 6.89
CA GLY A 103 -3.02 19.36 5.76
C GLY A 103 -3.90 19.10 4.54
N GLY A 104 -4.36 17.87 4.39
CA GLY A 104 -5.27 17.43 3.34
C GLY A 104 -5.88 16.08 3.68
N VAL A 105 -7.07 15.81 3.15
CA VAL A 105 -7.80 14.54 3.33
C VAL A 105 -8.40 14.07 2.04
N GLY A 106 -8.22 12.78 1.74
CA GLY A 106 -8.90 12.06 0.66
C GLY A 106 -9.74 10.90 1.21
N ALA A 107 -10.86 10.60 0.57
CA ALA A 107 -11.68 9.44 0.91
C ALA A 107 -12.12 8.73 -0.35
N GLN A 108 -11.80 7.45 -0.44
CA GLN A 108 -12.19 6.55 -1.51
C GLN A 108 -13.19 5.51 -1.00
N TYR A 109 -14.17 5.23 -1.83
CA TYR A 109 -15.20 4.24 -1.60
C TYR A 109 -15.27 3.31 -2.81
N ASP A 110 -14.94 2.03 -2.61
CA ASP A 110 -14.72 1.05 -3.69
C ASP A 110 -13.71 1.57 -4.75
N SER A 111 -14.07 1.64 -6.02
CA SER A 111 -13.14 2.03 -7.10
C SER A 111 -13.09 3.53 -7.40
N GLY A 112 -13.67 4.39 -6.55
CA GLY A 112 -13.70 5.83 -6.83
C GLY A 112 -13.55 6.73 -5.61
N ILE A 113 -13.00 7.92 -5.86
CA ILE A 113 -12.86 8.97 -4.85
C ILE A 113 -14.21 9.66 -4.64
N VAL A 114 -14.64 9.76 -3.40
CA VAL A 114 -15.89 10.43 -3.02
C VAL A 114 -15.68 11.80 -2.37
N TYR A 115 -14.50 12.02 -1.83
CA TYR A 115 -14.14 13.29 -1.20
C TYR A 115 -12.62 13.52 -1.27
N HIS A 116 -12.24 14.76 -1.56
CA HIS A 116 -10.85 15.16 -1.58
C HIS A 116 -10.70 16.65 -1.28
N ARG A 117 -9.74 16.99 -0.41
CA ARG A 117 -9.43 18.38 -0.05
C ARG A 117 -7.98 18.54 0.40
N ILE A 118 -7.38 19.67 0.03
CA ILE A 118 -6.10 20.17 0.56
C ILE A 118 -6.28 21.58 1.13
N LYS A 119 -5.57 21.93 2.19
CA LYS A 119 -5.58 23.31 2.73
C LYS A 119 -4.98 24.29 1.72
N ASP A 120 -5.63 25.42 1.53
CA ASP A 120 -5.21 26.48 0.60
C ASP A 120 -3.77 26.97 0.84
N SER A 121 -3.32 26.96 2.10
CA SER A 121 -1.96 27.32 2.46
C SER A 121 -0.91 26.40 1.85
N LEU A 122 -1.20 25.10 1.73
CA LEU A 122 -0.32 24.13 1.10
C LEU A 122 -0.39 24.21 -0.42
N ALA A 123 -1.58 24.35 -0.98
CA ALA A 123 -1.76 24.53 -2.42
C ALA A 123 -1.02 25.78 -2.95
N LYS A 124 -1.05 26.90 -2.20
CA LYS A 124 -0.35 28.15 -2.54
C LYS A 124 1.17 28.03 -2.61
N ILE A 125 1.77 27.09 -1.87
CA ILE A 125 3.21 26.81 -1.93
C ILE A 125 3.55 25.68 -2.89
N GLY A 126 2.59 25.27 -3.74
CA GLY A 126 2.77 24.32 -4.82
C GLY A 126 2.68 22.85 -4.41
N VAL A 127 2.26 22.53 -3.19
CA VAL A 127 1.98 21.15 -2.78
C VAL A 127 0.78 20.65 -3.58
N VAL A 128 0.97 19.51 -4.25
CA VAL A 128 -0.12 18.78 -4.91
C VAL A 128 -0.51 17.62 -4.00
N PHE A 129 -1.78 17.55 -3.71
CA PHE A 129 -2.44 16.38 -3.11
C PHE A 129 -3.72 16.19 -3.90
N GLU A 130 -3.79 15.16 -4.70
CA GLU A 130 -4.85 14.97 -5.68
C GLU A 130 -5.23 13.49 -5.76
N ASN A 131 -6.42 13.21 -6.25
CA ASN A 131 -6.77 11.86 -6.60
C ASN A 131 -5.96 11.39 -7.83
N MET A 132 -5.58 10.11 -7.86
CA MET A 132 -4.69 9.58 -8.91
C MET A 132 -5.33 9.62 -10.30
N ASP A 133 -6.65 9.39 -10.42
CA ASP A 133 -7.36 9.45 -11.70
C ASP A 133 -7.29 10.88 -12.30
N THR A 134 -7.45 11.89 -11.45
CA THR A 134 -7.31 13.30 -11.85
C THR A 134 -5.85 13.67 -12.15
N ALA A 135 -4.90 13.11 -11.40
CA ALA A 135 -3.49 13.39 -11.59
C ALA A 135 -2.95 12.92 -12.94
N VAL A 136 -3.44 11.80 -13.46
CA VAL A 136 -3.13 11.31 -14.82
C VAL A 136 -3.43 12.35 -15.88
N GLN A 137 -4.46 13.14 -15.70
CA GLN A 137 -4.89 14.17 -16.64
C GLN A 137 -4.21 15.52 -16.40
N LYS A 138 -4.11 15.95 -15.13
CA LYS A 138 -3.58 17.28 -14.78
C LYS A 138 -2.06 17.36 -14.74
N TYR A 139 -1.39 16.24 -14.43
CA TYR A 139 0.07 16.17 -14.25
C TYR A 139 0.69 15.02 -15.08
N PRO A 140 0.34 14.91 -16.40
CA PRO A 140 0.70 13.75 -17.22
C PRO A 140 2.20 13.49 -17.29
N GLU A 141 3.03 14.55 -17.33
CA GLU A 141 4.49 14.41 -17.40
C GLU A 141 5.08 13.75 -16.15
N LEU A 142 4.61 14.16 -14.95
CA LEU A 142 5.06 13.56 -13.69
C LEU A 142 4.55 12.13 -13.56
N VAL A 143 3.26 11.92 -13.84
CA VAL A 143 2.65 10.60 -13.72
C VAL A 143 3.28 9.63 -14.70
N GLN A 144 3.39 9.96 -15.98
CA GLN A 144 3.98 9.08 -16.99
C GLN A 144 5.44 8.72 -16.66
N LYS A 145 6.18 9.63 -16.05
CA LYS A 145 7.57 9.41 -15.67
C LYS A 145 7.73 8.39 -14.54
N TYR A 146 6.82 8.39 -13.56
CA TYR A 146 7.02 7.63 -12.32
C TYR A 146 6.03 6.49 -12.12
N PHE A 147 4.83 6.57 -12.69
CA PHE A 147 3.78 5.59 -12.50
C PHE A 147 4.15 4.23 -13.09
N MET A 148 4.37 3.26 -12.24
CA MET A 148 4.71 1.88 -12.57
C MET A 148 5.86 1.79 -13.62
N THR A 149 6.95 2.52 -13.33
CA THR A 149 8.18 2.51 -14.12
C THR A 149 9.33 1.90 -13.30
N ASP A 150 10.28 2.70 -12.84
CA ASP A 150 11.47 2.22 -12.14
C ASP A 150 11.20 1.76 -10.70
N CYS A 151 10.20 2.34 -10.03
CA CYS A 151 9.91 2.02 -8.64
C CYS A 151 9.18 0.67 -8.53
N VAL A 152 8.01 0.56 -9.11
CA VAL A 152 7.21 -0.68 -9.16
C VAL A 152 6.83 -0.97 -10.62
N PRO A 153 7.73 -1.56 -11.45
CA PRO A 153 7.36 -1.90 -12.81
C PRO A 153 6.24 -2.93 -12.86
N ILE A 154 5.38 -2.86 -13.90
CA ILE A 154 4.31 -3.83 -14.13
C ILE A 154 4.82 -5.28 -14.20
N THR A 155 6.09 -5.48 -14.49
CA THR A 155 6.76 -6.79 -14.60
C THR A 155 7.24 -7.37 -13.26
N ASP A 156 7.15 -6.63 -12.15
CA ASP A 156 7.79 -6.99 -10.87
C ASP A 156 7.27 -8.35 -10.33
N HIS A 157 5.96 -8.54 -10.25
CA HIS A 157 5.33 -9.81 -9.86
C HIS A 157 3.86 -9.87 -10.30
N THR A 158 3.19 -10.99 -10.02
CA THR A 158 1.81 -11.25 -10.48
C THR A 158 0.83 -10.14 -10.10
N PHE A 159 0.86 -9.65 -8.85
CA PHE A 159 -0.10 -8.64 -8.40
C PHE A 159 0.20 -7.24 -8.92
N THR A 160 1.44 -6.92 -9.32
CA THR A 160 1.74 -5.65 -10.02
C THR A 160 1.23 -5.66 -11.45
N LYS A 161 1.23 -6.82 -12.12
CA LYS A 161 0.60 -7.01 -13.43
C LYS A 161 -0.91 -6.79 -13.34
N LEU A 162 -1.56 -7.47 -12.38
CA LEU A 162 -2.99 -7.28 -12.13
C LEU A 162 -3.31 -5.83 -11.81
N HIS A 163 -2.57 -5.23 -10.88
CA HIS A 163 -2.75 -3.83 -10.48
C HIS A 163 -2.62 -2.89 -11.69
N GLY A 164 -1.57 -3.02 -12.48
CA GLY A 164 -1.35 -2.20 -13.68
C GLY A 164 -2.51 -2.26 -14.68
N ALA A 165 -3.21 -3.40 -14.75
CA ALA A 165 -4.36 -3.59 -15.63
C ALA A 165 -5.63 -2.90 -15.10
N VAL A 166 -5.93 -3.03 -13.78
CA VAL A 166 -7.24 -2.67 -13.20
C VAL A 166 -7.20 -1.54 -12.17
N TRP A 167 -6.07 -0.90 -11.92
CA TRP A 167 -5.96 0.13 -10.89
C TRP A 167 -7.05 1.20 -11.02
N SER A 168 -7.52 1.72 -9.89
CA SER A 168 -8.60 2.70 -9.83
C SER A 168 -8.50 3.54 -8.57
N GLY A 169 -8.53 4.87 -8.73
CA GLY A 169 -8.41 5.79 -7.61
C GLY A 169 -7.02 5.77 -6.98
N GLY A 170 -6.95 6.18 -5.74
CA GLY A 170 -5.70 6.33 -5.00
C GLY A 170 -5.26 7.78 -4.87
N THR A 171 -4.00 7.99 -4.50
CA THR A 171 -3.50 9.30 -4.11
C THR A 171 -2.25 9.70 -4.90
N PHE A 172 -2.25 10.92 -5.42
CA PHE A 172 -1.07 11.55 -5.99
C PHE A 172 -0.59 12.69 -5.10
N ILE A 173 0.69 12.65 -4.71
CA ILE A 173 1.33 13.68 -3.88
C ILE A 173 2.61 14.14 -4.58
N TYR A 174 2.71 15.45 -4.78
CA TYR A 174 3.96 16.10 -5.16
C TYR A 174 4.31 17.20 -4.17
N ILE A 175 5.48 17.12 -3.56
CA ILE A 175 6.01 18.13 -2.64
C ILE A 175 7.16 18.84 -3.34
N PRO A 176 7.03 20.15 -3.62
CA PRO A 176 8.05 20.90 -4.32
C PRO A 176 9.36 20.99 -3.53
N LYS A 177 10.45 21.25 -4.26
CA LYS A 177 11.80 21.40 -3.72
C LYS A 177 11.85 22.32 -2.51
N GLY A 178 12.42 21.84 -1.41
CA GLY A 178 12.62 22.57 -0.15
C GLY A 178 11.36 22.81 0.67
N VAL A 179 10.18 22.40 0.21
CA VAL A 179 8.92 22.57 0.95
C VAL A 179 8.81 21.55 2.06
N LYS A 180 8.48 22.00 3.27
CA LYS A 180 8.24 21.15 4.43
C LYS A 180 6.76 21.19 4.81
N VAL A 181 6.07 20.07 4.64
CA VAL A 181 4.67 19.92 5.02
C VAL A 181 4.61 19.47 6.48
N THR A 182 4.27 20.40 7.37
CA THR A 182 4.29 20.17 8.82
C THR A 182 3.04 19.48 9.35
N MET A 183 1.95 19.50 8.58
CA MET A 183 0.70 18.80 8.91
C MET A 183 0.57 17.55 8.05
N PRO A 184 0.25 16.38 8.61
CA PRO A 184 0.09 15.18 7.81
C PRO A 184 -0.98 15.34 6.72
N LEU A 185 -0.74 14.68 5.58
CA LEU A 185 -1.76 14.41 4.57
C LEU A 185 -2.33 13.02 4.83
N GLN A 186 -3.63 12.82 4.63
CA GLN A 186 -4.27 11.54 4.89
C GLN A 186 -5.20 11.12 3.74
N ALA A 187 -5.17 9.84 3.38
CA ALA A 187 -6.21 9.22 2.58
C ALA A 187 -6.84 8.04 3.32
N TYR A 188 -8.11 7.82 3.04
CA TYR A 188 -8.89 6.73 3.60
C TYR A 188 -9.51 5.90 2.49
N PHE A 189 -9.27 4.59 2.53
CA PHE A 189 -9.76 3.64 1.55
C PHE A 189 -10.76 2.68 2.18
N ARG A 190 -11.96 2.64 1.62
CA ARG A 190 -13.06 1.81 2.09
C ARG A 190 -13.57 0.92 0.99
N MET A 191 -13.38 -0.39 1.13
CA MET A 191 -14.06 -1.39 0.32
C MET A 191 -15.43 -1.66 0.93
N ASN A 192 -16.51 -1.51 0.17
CA ASN A 192 -17.86 -1.61 0.73
C ASN A 192 -18.81 -2.54 -0.04
N ALA A 193 -18.37 -3.20 -1.09
CA ALA A 193 -19.14 -4.17 -1.83
C ALA A 193 -18.70 -5.62 -1.54
N PRO A 194 -19.61 -6.61 -1.52
CA PRO A 194 -19.24 -8.03 -1.48
C PRO A 194 -18.39 -8.41 -2.69
N SER A 195 -17.43 -9.30 -2.51
CA SER A 195 -16.49 -9.74 -3.56
C SER A 195 -15.72 -8.63 -4.25
N ALA A 196 -15.63 -7.44 -3.65
CA ALA A 196 -14.93 -6.31 -4.24
C ALA A 196 -13.42 -6.57 -4.31
N GLY A 197 -12.85 -6.12 -5.44
CA GLY A 197 -11.43 -5.85 -5.57
C GLY A 197 -11.17 -4.36 -5.35
N GLN A 198 -10.11 -4.02 -4.63
CA GLN A 198 -9.65 -2.66 -4.47
C GLN A 198 -8.19 -2.55 -4.90
N PHE A 199 -7.91 -1.61 -5.81
CA PHE A 199 -6.65 -1.51 -6.54
C PHE A 199 -6.20 -0.04 -6.62
N GLU A 200 -6.21 0.66 -5.49
CA GLU A 200 -5.78 2.05 -5.42
C GLU A 200 -4.28 2.20 -5.68
N HIS A 201 -3.90 3.27 -6.37
CA HIS A 201 -2.51 3.61 -6.66
C HIS A 201 -2.09 4.87 -5.90
N THR A 202 -1.14 4.74 -4.99
CA THR A 202 -0.54 5.88 -4.28
C THR A 202 0.83 6.19 -4.88
N LEU A 203 0.99 7.40 -5.45
CA LEU A 203 2.27 7.90 -5.96
C LEU A 203 2.69 9.15 -5.20
N ILE A 204 3.80 9.06 -4.46
CA ILE A 204 4.36 10.18 -3.69
C ILE A 204 5.70 10.57 -4.27
N ILE A 205 5.84 11.83 -4.67
CA ILE A 205 7.09 12.42 -5.16
C ILE A 205 7.49 13.54 -4.21
N ALA A 206 8.50 13.31 -3.40
CA ALA A 206 9.11 14.30 -2.52
C ALA A 206 10.36 14.85 -3.20
N ASP A 207 10.29 16.08 -3.71
CA ASP A 207 11.38 16.72 -4.43
C ASP A 207 12.54 17.11 -3.49
N GLU A 208 13.65 17.53 -4.02
CA GLU A 208 14.91 17.79 -3.30
C GLU A 208 14.70 18.64 -2.03
N GLY A 209 15.13 18.12 -0.88
CA GLY A 209 15.05 18.78 0.42
C GLY A 209 13.65 18.96 0.98
N SER A 210 12.62 18.37 0.38
CA SER A 210 11.24 18.44 0.87
C SER A 210 10.98 17.46 2.02
N GLU A 211 9.90 17.69 2.78
CA GLU A 211 9.48 16.82 3.88
C GLU A 211 7.95 16.64 3.86
N VAL A 212 7.47 15.40 4.04
CA VAL A 212 6.04 15.10 4.15
C VAL A 212 5.79 13.87 5.03
N GLU A 213 4.70 13.91 5.79
CA GLU A 213 4.09 12.77 6.45
C GLU A 213 2.75 12.47 5.77
N TYR A 214 2.55 11.21 5.36
CA TYR A 214 1.30 10.73 4.77
C TYR A 214 0.77 9.55 5.56
N ILE A 215 -0.53 9.59 5.82
CA ILE A 215 -1.25 8.58 6.60
C ILE A 215 -2.29 7.92 5.70
N GLU A 216 -2.28 6.60 5.67
CA GLU A 216 -3.23 5.80 4.92
C GLU A 216 -4.02 4.90 5.86
N GLY A 217 -5.33 5.00 5.80
CA GLY A 217 -6.25 4.13 6.54
C GLY A 217 -7.04 3.24 5.59
N CYS A 218 -7.07 1.93 5.84
CA CYS A 218 -7.78 0.99 5.00
C CYS A 218 -8.75 0.15 5.83
N SER A 219 -9.98 -0.03 5.35
CA SER A 219 -10.97 -0.86 6.03
C SER A 219 -11.99 -1.49 5.09
N ALA A 220 -12.62 -2.59 5.56
CA ALA A 220 -13.78 -3.20 4.92
C ALA A 220 -14.77 -3.69 5.98
N PRO A 221 -16.09 -3.68 5.72
CA PRO A 221 -17.06 -4.35 6.55
C PRO A 221 -16.94 -5.87 6.42
N LYS A 222 -17.61 -6.61 7.31
CA LYS A 222 -17.62 -8.07 7.24
C LYS A 222 -18.61 -8.53 6.17
N TYR A 223 -18.10 -9.24 5.18
CA TYR A 223 -18.88 -9.99 4.19
C TYR A 223 -18.60 -11.48 4.29
N THR A 224 -19.45 -12.31 3.69
CA THR A 224 -19.25 -13.77 3.62
C THR A 224 -18.34 -14.14 2.44
N ALA A 225 -18.37 -13.39 1.36
CA ALA A 225 -17.56 -13.61 0.18
C ALA A 225 -16.13 -13.08 0.35
N SER A 226 -15.16 -13.74 -0.28
CA SER A 226 -13.78 -13.26 -0.30
C SER A 226 -13.66 -11.96 -1.08
N SER A 227 -12.78 -11.08 -0.62
CA SER A 227 -12.43 -9.83 -1.29
C SER A 227 -10.92 -9.74 -1.46
N LEU A 228 -10.47 -8.92 -2.43
CA LEU A 228 -9.07 -8.75 -2.77
C LEU A 228 -8.66 -7.28 -2.65
N HIS A 229 -7.66 -7.01 -1.85
CA HIS A 229 -6.96 -5.74 -1.84
C HIS A 229 -5.56 -5.92 -2.43
N ALA A 230 -5.28 -5.31 -3.56
CA ALA A 230 -3.98 -5.35 -4.22
C ALA A 230 -3.59 -3.94 -4.69
N GLY A 231 -3.49 -3.02 -3.74
CA GLY A 231 -3.01 -1.65 -3.94
C GLY A 231 -1.52 -1.59 -4.28
N CYS A 232 -1.10 -0.46 -4.83
CA CYS A 232 0.29 -0.19 -5.14
C CYS A 232 0.71 1.17 -4.60
N VAL A 233 1.84 1.22 -3.90
CA VAL A 233 2.43 2.45 -3.37
C VAL A 233 3.83 2.62 -3.92
N GLU A 234 4.05 3.74 -4.61
CA GLU A 234 5.34 4.15 -5.14
C GLU A 234 5.77 5.47 -4.48
N ILE A 235 6.96 5.48 -3.89
CA ILE A 235 7.49 6.67 -3.23
C ILE A 235 8.84 7.03 -3.82
N ILE A 236 8.96 8.25 -4.32
CA ILE A 236 10.18 8.80 -4.88
C ILE A 236 10.73 9.85 -3.92
N VAL A 237 11.80 9.50 -3.21
CA VAL A 237 12.45 10.36 -2.21
C VAL A 237 13.69 10.96 -2.83
N MET A 238 13.60 12.18 -3.33
CA MET A 238 14.70 12.86 -3.99
C MET A 238 15.82 13.25 -3.00
N LYS A 239 16.88 13.85 -3.51
CA LYS A 239 18.06 14.24 -2.71
C LYS A 239 17.66 15.04 -1.47
N ASN A 240 18.12 14.57 -0.29
CA ASN A 240 17.84 15.17 1.02
C ASN A 240 16.36 15.33 1.38
N ALA A 241 15.45 14.71 0.65
CA ALA A 241 14.03 14.71 0.99
C ALA A 241 13.72 13.70 2.09
N LYS A 242 12.60 13.92 2.79
CA LYS A 242 12.13 13.01 3.85
C LYS A 242 10.66 12.68 3.64
N VAL A 243 10.35 11.41 3.66
CA VAL A 243 8.97 10.92 3.62
C VAL A 243 8.74 9.99 4.79
N LYS A 244 7.66 10.23 5.54
CA LYS A 244 7.12 9.28 6.50
C LYS A 244 5.76 8.80 5.98
N TYR A 245 5.68 7.50 5.77
CA TYR A 245 4.46 6.83 5.32
C TYR A 245 3.93 5.93 6.42
N ILE A 246 2.71 6.19 6.83
CA ILE A 246 2.02 5.43 7.88
C ILE A 246 0.81 4.76 7.26
N SER A 247 0.66 3.45 7.40
CA SER A 247 -0.57 2.75 7.04
C SER A 247 -1.16 1.96 8.20
N VAL A 248 -2.47 2.04 8.33
CA VAL A 248 -3.25 1.23 9.27
C VAL A 248 -4.28 0.44 8.48
N GLU A 249 -4.08 -0.86 8.41
CA GLU A 249 -4.89 -1.78 7.59
C GLU A 249 -5.73 -2.68 8.50
N ASN A 250 -7.04 -2.44 8.52
CA ASN A 250 -8.02 -3.19 9.30
C ASN A 250 -9.13 -3.73 8.38
N TRP A 251 -8.73 -4.57 7.45
CA TRP A 251 -9.62 -5.26 6.54
C TRP A 251 -10.46 -6.32 7.25
N SER A 252 -11.58 -6.71 6.65
CA SER A 252 -12.36 -7.83 7.19
C SER A 252 -11.61 -9.16 7.05
N LYS A 253 -11.96 -10.13 7.91
CA LYS A 253 -11.28 -11.45 7.97
C LYS A 253 -11.50 -12.36 6.76
N ASN A 254 -12.17 -11.91 5.72
CA ASN A 254 -12.32 -12.59 4.43
C ASN A 254 -11.52 -11.90 3.30
N THR A 255 -10.78 -10.85 3.61
CA THR A 255 -9.97 -10.11 2.63
C THR A 255 -8.58 -10.73 2.47
N TYR A 256 -8.16 -10.86 1.21
CA TYR A 256 -6.76 -11.10 0.84
C TYR A 256 -6.10 -9.76 0.58
N ASN A 257 -5.13 -9.41 1.41
CA ASN A 257 -4.39 -8.15 1.36
C ASN A 257 -3.00 -8.38 0.78
N LEU A 258 -2.84 -8.10 -0.51
CA LEU A 258 -1.67 -8.47 -1.33
C LEU A 258 -1.01 -7.22 -1.92
N ASN A 259 -0.71 -6.26 -1.06
CA ASN A 259 -0.21 -4.93 -1.42
C ASN A 259 1.26 -4.92 -1.84
N THR A 260 1.57 -4.00 -2.73
CA THR A 260 2.94 -3.66 -3.13
C THR A 260 3.30 -2.26 -2.64
N LYS A 261 4.36 -2.13 -1.83
CA LYS A 261 4.86 -0.83 -1.36
C LYS A 261 6.36 -0.74 -1.62
N LYS A 262 6.80 0.28 -2.37
CA LYS A 262 8.22 0.44 -2.70
C LYS A 262 8.63 1.92 -2.71
N ALA A 263 9.87 2.19 -2.30
CA ALA A 263 10.48 3.52 -2.35
C ALA A 263 11.84 3.50 -3.04
N LEU A 264 12.07 4.49 -3.89
CA LEU A 264 13.38 4.84 -4.41
C LEU A 264 13.94 6.00 -3.58
N VAL A 265 15.10 5.81 -2.94
CA VAL A 265 15.67 6.78 -2.03
C VAL A 265 17.01 7.27 -2.56
N TYR A 266 17.06 8.52 -2.98
CA TYR A 266 18.24 9.14 -3.55
C TYR A 266 19.17 9.72 -2.48
N GLU A 267 20.25 10.38 -2.88
CA GLU A 267 21.33 10.89 -2.02
C GLU A 267 20.79 11.65 -0.80
N GLY A 268 21.20 11.24 0.40
CA GLY A 268 20.78 11.87 1.65
C GLY A 268 19.28 11.78 1.95
N GLY A 269 18.48 11.14 1.06
CA GLY A 269 17.04 10.95 1.26
C GLY A 269 16.72 9.99 2.41
N GLU A 270 15.54 10.13 2.98
CA GLU A 270 15.08 9.33 4.13
C GLU A 270 13.64 8.88 3.94
N ILE A 271 13.39 7.57 4.06
CA ILE A 271 12.05 6.97 4.09
C ILE A 271 11.79 6.30 5.45
N ASN A 272 10.65 6.61 6.04
CA ASN A 272 10.19 5.98 7.27
C ASN A 272 8.82 5.31 7.02
N TRP A 273 8.79 3.98 7.12
CA TRP A 273 7.60 3.16 6.99
C TRP A 273 7.04 2.79 8.36
N VAL A 274 5.75 3.02 8.58
CA VAL A 274 5.03 2.51 9.75
C VAL A 274 3.79 1.77 9.26
N ASN A 275 3.73 0.45 9.47
CA ASN A 275 2.64 -0.38 8.97
C ASN A 275 1.99 -1.13 10.12
N GLY A 276 0.68 -0.93 10.30
CA GLY A 276 -0.17 -1.66 11.23
C GLY A 276 -1.12 -2.59 10.50
N ASN A 277 -1.00 -3.91 10.69
CA ASN A 277 -1.82 -4.93 10.05
C ASN A 277 -2.63 -5.69 11.10
N MET A 278 -3.94 -5.47 11.15
CA MET A 278 -4.82 -6.03 12.20
C MET A 278 -5.98 -6.85 11.64
N GLY A 279 -6.32 -6.67 10.39
CA GLY A 279 -7.39 -7.37 9.69
C GLY A 279 -6.88 -8.44 8.74
N SER A 280 -7.67 -8.73 7.71
CA SER A 280 -7.42 -9.68 6.62
C SER A 280 -7.41 -11.15 7.02
N ARG A 281 -7.83 -12.01 6.11
CA ARG A 281 -7.61 -13.47 6.18
C ARG A 281 -6.14 -13.80 5.92
N VAL A 282 -5.62 -13.23 4.82
CA VAL A 282 -4.24 -13.37 4.38
C VAL A 282 -3.68 -11.98 4.11
N THR A 283 -2.50 -11.70 4.65
CA THR A 283 -1.71 -10.52 4.27
C THR A 283 -0.36 -10.98 3.71
N MET A 284 0.04 -10.40 2.57
CA MET A 284 1.39 -10.45 2.04
C MET A 284 1.85 -9.01 1.79
N LEU A 285 2.63 -8.46 2.72
CA LEU A 285 3.05 -7.06 2.69
C LEU A 285 4.53 -6.90 3.07
N TYR A 286 5.35 -6.45 2.11
CA TYR A 286 6.79 -6.32 2.27
C TYR A 286 7.29 -4.96 1.75
N PRO A 287 7.08 -3.86 2.48
CA PRO A 287 7.60 -2.56 2.07
C PRO A 287 9.07 -2.65 1.71
N THR A 288 9.41 -2.16 0.53
CA THR A 288 10.75 -2.29 -0.05
C THR A 288 11.39 -0.92 -0.21
N SER A 289 12.60 -0.73 0.31
CA SER A 289 13.39 0.49 0.13
C SER A 289 14.62 0.21 -0.71
N LEU A 290 14.77 0.91 -1.83
CA LEU A 290 15.99 0.91 -2.63
C LEU A 290 16.81 2.16 -2.27
N LEU A 291 17.88 1.98 -1.50
CA LEU A 291 18.79 3.05 -1.09
C LEU A 291 19.82 3.31 -2.19
N LEU A 292 19.38 4.07 -3.21
CA LEU A 292 20.12 4.30 -4.45
C LEU A 292 21.30 5.25 -4.28
N GLY A 293 21.06 6.34 -3.52
CA GLY A 293 22.04 7.41 -3.33
C GLY A 293 22.90 7.23 -2.08
N ASP A 294 24.04 7.87 -2.06
CA ASP A 294 24.93 7.91 -0.90
C ASP A 294 24.24 8.57 0.30
N ASN A 295 24.51 8.09 1.51
CA ASN A 295 23.93 8.57 2.77
C ASN A 295 22.39 8.44 2.89
N SER A 296 21.74 7.71 1.97
CA SER A 296 20.29 7.49 2.07
C SER A 296 19.91 6.54 3.21
N LYS A 297 18.71 6.71 3.74
CA LYS A 297 18.26 6.01 4.95
C LYS A 297 16.87 5.42 4.79
N SER A 298 16.64 4.29 5.48
CA SER A 298 15.31 3.68 5.60
C SER A 298 15.06 3.23 7.03
N GLU A 299 13.91 3.60 7.57
CA GLU A 299 13.39 2.99 8.80
C GLU A 299 12.07 2.28 8.48
N SER A 300 11.85 1.12 9.10
CA SER A 300 10.62 0.35 8.94
C SER A 300 10.16 -0.20 10.28
N MET A 301 8.92 0.12 10.67
CA MET A 301 8.23 -0.44 11.81
C MET A 301 6.99 -1.20 11.31
N GLY A 302 6.97 -2.52 11.52
CA GLY A 302 5.81 -3.37 11.27
C GLY A 302 5.15 -3.78 12.60
N ILE A 303 3.84 -3.59 12.71
CA ILE A 303 3.03 -4.04 13.83
C ILE A 303 1.96 -4.98 13.28
N VAL A 304 1.90 -6.20 13.79
CA VAL A 304 1.06 -7.27 13.24
C VAL A 304 0.27 -7.95 14.31
N PHE A 305 -1.02 -8.13 14.08
CA PHE A 305 -1.88 -8.96 14.90
C PHE A 305 -2.52 -10.06 14.06
N ALA A 306 -2.34 -11.32 14.46
CA ALA A 306 -2.95 -12.48 13.83
C ALA A 306 -3.86 -13.22 14.83
N GLY A 307 -5.16 -13.21 14.58
CA GLY A 307 -6.15 -13.96 15.33
C GLY A 307 -6.65 -15.20 14.58
N ASN A 308 -7.77 -15.75 15.03
CA ASN A 308 -8.39 -16.93 14.43
C ASN A 308 -8.61 -16.77 12.92
N ASN A 309 -8.18 -17.77 12.14
CA ASN A 309 -8.24 -17.82 10.67
C ASN A 309 -7.50 -16.68 9.96
N GLN A 310 -6.47 -16.11 10.57
CA GLN A 310 -5.63 -15.09 9.96
C GLN A 310 -4.20 -15.59 9.75
N HIS A 311 -3.67 -15.34 8.55
CA HIS A 311 -2.27 -15.59 8.22
C HIS A 311 -1.62 -14.31 7.73
N GLN A 312 -0.86 -13.67 8.61
CA GLN A 312 -0.16 -12.43 8.35
C GLN A 312 1.31 -12.75 8.01
N ASP A 313 1.68 -12.68 6.73
CA ASP A 313 3.07 -12.82 6.27
C ASP A 313 3.57 -11.44 5.86
N THR A 314 4.30 -10.81 6.75
CA THR A 314 4.73 -9.43 6.59
C THR A 314 6.23 -9.29 6.80
N GLY A 315 6.78 -8.15 6.48
CA GLY A 315 8.20 -7.90 6.69
C GLY A 315 8.68 -6.63 6.01
N SER A 316 9.97 -6.56 5.74
CA SER A 316 10.56 -5.42 5.04
C SER A 316 11.75 -5.85 4.21
N LYS A 317 11.97 -5.17 3.09
CA LYS A 317 13.11 -5.40 2.22
C LYS A 317 13.90 -4.10 2.07
N VAL A 318 15.21 -4.16 2.30
CA VAL A 318 16.08 -3.00 2.07
C VAL A 318 17.26 -3.42 1.19
N ILE A 319 17.48 -2.67 0.13
CA ILE A 319 18.57 -2.89 -0.82
C ILE A 319 19.48 -1.67 -0.77
N HIS A 320 20.67 -1.85 -0.18
CA HIS A 320 21.71 -0.83 -0.09
C HIS A 320 22.54 -0.81 -1.38
N MET A 321 22.52 0.32 -2.10
CA MET A 321 23.20 0.52 -3.37
C MET A 321 24.20 1.68 -3.32
N GLY A 322 23.88 2.77 -2.60
CA GLY A 322 24.76 3.89 -2.31
C GLY A 322 25.72 3.61 -1.13
N LYS A 323 26.73 4.44 -0.99
CA LYS A 323 27.70 4.40 0.13
C LYS A 323 27.11 5.02 1.40
N ASN A 324 27.60 4.60 2.56
CA ASN A 324 27.21 5.13 3.89
C ASN A 324 25.68 5.07 4.12
N THR A 325 24.99 4.16 3.47
CA THR A 325 23.55 3.99 3.62
C THR A 325 23.23 3.29 4.94
N SER A 326 22.08 3.59 5.51
CA SER A 326 21.65 2.97 6.77
C SER A 326 20.19 2.51 6.75
N SER A 327 19.92 1.39 7.42
CA SER A 327 18.55 0.92 7.61
C SER A 327 18.30 0.37 9.00
N VAL A 328 17.07 0.58 9.48
CA VAL A 328 16.57 -0.01 10.72
C VAL A 328 15.22 -0.65 10.42
N ILE A 329 15.11 -1.94 10.67
CA ILE A 329 13.87 -2.69 10.53
C ILE A 329 13.45 -3.20 11.90
N ARG A 330 12.22 -2.90 12.32
CA ARG A 330 11.61 -3.45 13.53
C ARG A 330 10.27 -4.08 13.18
N SER A 331 10.08 -5.31 13.60
CA SER A 331 8.82 -6.03 13.46
C SER A 331 8.32 -6.48 14.82
N LYS A 332 7.08 -6.17 15.14
CA LYS A 332 6.42 -6.62 16.36
C LYS A 332 5.14 -7.34 15.98
N SER A 333 4.99 -8.58 16.47
CA SER A 333 3.80 -9.38 16.15
C SER A 333 3.18 -10.00 17.39
N VAL A 334 1.86 -10.12 17.36
CA VAL A 334 1.07 -10.87 18.34
C VAL A 334 0.23 -11.88 17.60
N SER A 335 0.26 -13.14 18.05
CA SER A 335 -0.61 -14.20 17.52
C SER A 335 -1.42 -14.86 18.63
N ARG A 336 -2.73 -15.10 18.35
CA ARG A 336 -3.67 -15.74 19.26
C ARG A 336 -4.73 -16.56 18.51
N GLU A 337 -5.37 -17.47 19.23
CA GLU A 337 -6.52 -18.27 18.70
C GLU A 337 -6.18 -19.06 17.43
N GLY A 338 -4.93 -19.56 17.32
CA GLY A 338 -4.45 -20.28 16.13
C GLY A 338 -4.02 -19.36 14.96
N GLY A 339 -3.92 -18.05 15.18
CA GLY A 339 -3.41 -17.12 14.17
C GLY A 339 -1.94 -17.37 13.83
N ILE A 340 -1.56 -17.05 12.60
CA ILE A 340 -0.19 -17.20 12.08
C ILE A 340 0.36 -15.82 11.77
N ALA A 341 1.43 -15.42 12.47
CA ALA A 341 2.15 -14.17 12.23
C ALA A 341 3.58 -14.48 11.78
N ASN A 342 3.88 -14.23 10.52
CA ASN A 342 5.18 -14.49 9.94
C ASN A 342 5.93 -13.20 9.65
N TYR A 343 7.23 -13.20 9.92
CA TYR A 343 8.14 -12.17 9.44
C TYR A 343 8.99 -12.70 8.28
N ARG A 344 9.04 -11.97 7.18
CA ARG A 344 9.87 -12.27 6.02
C ARG A 344 10.64 -11.03 5.59
N GLY A 345 11.94 -11.00 5.80
CA GLY A 345 12.79 -9.85 5.56
C GLY A 345 13.93 -10.09 4.58
N LEU A 346 14.37 -9.04 3.90
CA LEU A 346 15.57 -9.05 3.07
C LEU A 346 16.43 -7.82 3.35
N VAL A 347 17.68 -8.04 3.72
CA VAL A 347 18.71 -7.00 3.66
C VAL A 347 19.71 -7.40 2.58
N GLN A 348 19.81 -6.58 1.54
CA GLN A 348 20.80 -6.76 0.48
C GLN A 348 21.77 -5.59 0.47
N VAL A 349 23.06 -5.88 0.51
CA VAL A 349 24.13 -4.89 0.38
C VAL A 349 24.91 -5.21 -0.90
N THR A 350 24.82 -4.31 -1.88
CA THR A 350 25.53 -4.48 -3.16
C THR A 350 27.02 -4.22 -3.02
N LYS A 351 27.82 -4.64 -4.02
CA LYS A 351 29.27 -4.43 -4.03
C LYS A 351 29.67 -2.95 -3.88
N LYS A 352 28.84 -2.02 -4.36
CA LYS A 352 29.12 -0.57 -4.35
C LYS A 352 28.74 0.12 -3.04
N ALA A 353 27.88 -0.50 -2.22
CA ALA A 353 27.35 0.07 -0.98
C ALA A 353 28.36 -0.03 0.17
N ASP A 354 29.43 0.74 0.06
CA ASP A 354 30.50 0.78 1.08
C ASP A 354 29.99 1.43 2.37
N ASN A 355 30.42 0.91 3.54
CA ASN A 355 30.03 1.36 4.87
C ASN A 355 28.48 1.31 5.12
N ALA A 356 27.77 0.44 4.43
CA ALA A 356 26.34 0.23 4.70
C ALA A 356 26.13 -0.34 6.11
N LYS A 357 25.09 0.16 6.81
CA LYS A 357 24.71 -0.29 8.16
C LYS A 357 23.26 -0.73 8.14
N SER A 358 22.95 -1.90 8.71
CA SER A 358 21.60 -2.39 8.84
C SER A 358 21.37 -3.06 10.19
N PHE A 359 20.27 -2.72 10.84
CA PHE A 359 19.76 -3.41 12.01
C PHE A 359 18.39 -3.99 11.72
N VAL A 360 18.17 -5.24 12.09
CA VAL A 360 16.87 -5.92 12.01
C VAL A 360 16.53 -6.49 13.39
N GLY A 361 15.41 -6.05 13.96
CA GLY A 361 14.87 -6.54 15.23
C GLY A 361 13.46 -7.10 15.02
N CYS A 362 13.23 -8.35 15.43
CA CYS A 362 11.94 -9.03 15.33
C CYS A 362 11.50 -9.53 16.70
N ASP A 363 10.38 -8.99 17.21
CA ASP A 363 9.77 -9.42 18.45
C ASP A 363 8.42 -10.07 18.18
N ALA A 364 8.21 -11.29 18.65
CA ALA A 364 6.95 -12.01 18.50
C ALA A 364 6.42 -12.44 19.88
N LEU A 365 5.11 -12.25 20.09
CA LEU A 365 4.39 -12.71 21.25
C LEU A 365 3.32 -13.73 20.82
N ILE A 366 3.38 -14.94 21.36
CA ILE A 366 2.45 -16.03 21.12
C ILE A 366 1.60 -16.23 22.38
N LEU A 367 0.28 -16.04 22.26
CA LEU A 367 -0.63 -16.02 23.42
C LEU A 367 -1.30 -17.36 23.71
N ASP A 368 -1.07 -18.40 22.92
CA ASP A 368 -1.63 -19.75 23.13
C ASP A 368 -0.78 -20.84 22.45
N SER A 369 -1.17 -22.10 22.65
CA SER A 369 -0.42 -23.25 22.12
C SER A 369 -0.69 -23.56 20.64
N LYS A 370 -1.74 -22.98 20.02
CA LYS A 370 -2.15 -23.24 18.63
C LYS A 370 -1.62 -22.18 17.67
N SER A 371 -1.29 -21.02 18.18
CA SER A 371 -0.79 -19.89 17.40
C SER A 371 0.67 -20.07 17.00
N VAL A 372 1.04 -19.47 15.88
CA VAL A 372 2.35 -19.67 15.25
C VAL A 372 2.99 -18.31 14.92
N SER A 373 4.30 -18.22 15.16
CA SER A 373 5.14 -17.16 14.64
C SER A 373 6.39 -17.76 14.02
N ASN A 374 6.66 -17.39 12.76
CA ASN A 374 7.86 -17.82 12.05
C ASN A 374 8.65 -16.60 11.56
N THR A 375 9.97 -16.76 11.45
CA THR A 375 10.87 -15.71 10.99
C THR A 375 11.78 -16.24 9.90
N TRP A 376 11.72 -15.61 8.71
CA TRP A 376 12.57 -15.93 7.56
C TRP A 376 13.43 -14.71 7.18
N PRO A 377 14.53 -14.47 7.88
CA PRO A 377 15.46 -13.42 7.51
C PRO A 377 16.34 -13.87 6.35
N MET A 378 16.53 -12.98 5.39
CA MET A 378 17.47 -13.19 4.29
C MET A 378 18.47 -12.05 4.25
N SER A 379 19.76 -12.38 4.18
CA SER A 379 20.84 -11.40 4.04
C SER A 379 21.72 -11.75 2.83
N LYS A 380 21.91 -10.78 1.92
CA LYS A 380 22.78 -10.87 0.76
C LYS A 380 23.85 -9.80 0.84
N ILE A 381 24.99 -10.11 1.47
CA ILE A 381 26.04 -9.13 1.75
C ILE A 381 27.17 -9.32 0.74
N GLN A 382 27.37 -8.35 -0.17
CA GLN A 382 28.37 -8.37 -1.21
C GLN A 382 29.53 -7.37 -0.96
N ASN A 383 29.47 -6.60 0.13
CA ASN A 383 30.50 -5.64 0.51
C ASN A 383 31.06 -5.98 1.90
N LYS A 384 32.39 -6.12 2.00
CA LYS A 384 33.09 -6.52 3.25
C LYS A 384 33.07 -5.43 4.34
N ASN A 385 32.82 -4.17 3.99
CA ASN A 385 32.77 -3.05 4.92
C ASN A 385 31.33 -2.78 5.44
N ALA A 386 30.39 -3.66 5.12
CA ALA A 386 29.03 -3.56 5.64
C ALA A 386 28.94 -4.07 7.08
N ASN A 387 28.09 -3.44 7.87
CA ASN A 387 27.72 -3.88 9.22
C ASN A 387 26.24 -4.21 9.26
N VAL A 388 25.89 -5.49 9.39
CA VAL A 388 24.51 -5.97 9.41
C VAL A 388 24.29 -6.79 10.68
N THR A 389 23.32 -6.38 11.49
CA THR A 389 22.91 -7.06 12.72
C THR A 389 21.46 -7.52 12.59
N HIS A 390 21.18 -8.74 13.03
CA HIS A 390 19.84 -9.27 13.12
C HIS A 390 19.61 -9.91 14.49
N GLU A 391 18.53 -9.51 15.17
CA GLU A 391 18.08 -10.03 16.45
C GLU A 391 16.62 -10.48 16.33
N ALA A 392 16.27 -11.59 16.99
CA ALA A 392 14.90 -12.06 17.05
C ALA A 392 14.57 -12.56 18.45
N THR A 393 13.43 -12.14 18.97
CA THR A 393 12.92 -12.56 20.26
C THR A 393 11.52 -13.14 20.09
N VAL A 394 11.27 -14.31 20.69
CA VAL A 394 9.94 -14.93 20.71
C VAL A 394 9.56 -15.21 22.16
N GLY A 395 8.52 -14.52 22.64
CA GLY A 395 7.87 -14.81 23.92
C GLY A 395 6.63 -15.68 23.71
N LYS A 396 6.46 -16.69 24.55
CA LYS A 396 5.22 -17.49 24.61
C LYS A 396 4.64 -17.37 25.99
N ILE A 397 3.40 -16.93 26.10
CA ILE A 397 2.66 -16.84 27.35
C ILE A 397 1.68 -18.03 27.37
N GLY A 398 1.74 -18.82 28.45
CA GLY A 398 0.79 -19.91 28.66
C GLY A 398 -0.52 -19.39 29.25
N ASP A 399 -1.59 -20.18 29.14
CA ASP A 399 -2.94 -19.82 29.64
C ASP A 399 -2.96 -19.49 31.13
N LYS A 400 -1.98 -19.99 31.91
CA LYS A 400 -1.84 -19.74 33.35
C LYS A 400 -1.18 -18.40 33.69
N GLU A 401 -0.58 -17.73 32.72
CA GLU A 401 0.15 -16.46 32.92
C GLU A 401 -0.68 -15.25 32.46
N LEU A 402 -1.85 -15.50 31.87
CA LEU A 402 -2.77 -14.46 31.38
C LEU A 402 -3.79 -13.99 32.43
N PHE A 403 -3.81 -14.61 33.65
CA PHE A 403 -4.75 -14.31 34.74
C PHE A 403 -4.02 -14.11 36.08
#